data_a9538ec1244ad2653255b321842d3c8b
#
_entry.id   a9538ec1244ad2653255b321842d3c8b
#
_cell.length_a   1.000
_cell.length_b   1.000
_cell.length_c   1.000
_cell.angle_alpha   90.00
_cell.angle_beta   90.00
_cell.angle_gamma   90.00
#
_symmetry.space_group_name_H-M   'P 1'
#
loop_
_entity.id
_entity.type
_entity.pdbx_description
1 polymer ?
#
loop_
_entity_poly.entity_id
_entity_poly.type
_entity_poly.pdbx_seq_one_letter_code
_entity_poly.pdbx_strand_id
1 'polypeptide(L)'
;MSDHPALSNSRVFYGWFVVTAAFAVTFFGFGSAYTFSAFVEPLQREFGASRGSVSLVFSLAGFLYFGLGIVSGPLADRFGSRRLAVAGMMLTGLGLAAASAARSLLEVYAAYGLGVGLGVGCAYVPAIGAVQRWFVRRRGFASGLAVSGIGVGTLVMPPLASLLIEVLGWRGAYLVLGGFAAVIGTGLALLIENDPYGRGLGPDGDPQPSGAAPGRREGTSVRDAIRSPRFMGLYASCLICSFGVFVPFVHLVPYALDHGVAPASAVLLLGVIGVGSTAGRFFLGGLADRIGRQFSLLLMFIGMALALLTWAVSVDIWSLAAFAFLYGVFYGGWVAVLPAVVMDYFGGRNVSSIIGLLYTSVALGTLVGPSAAGFAFDLNHSYTLPIMASATANFAAAVVVAAMTGASRRQKL
;
A
#
# COMPACT_ATOMS: atom_id res chain seq x y z
N MET A 1 55.28 -1.49 21.68
CA MET A 1 54.12 -0.58 21.60
C MET A 1 52.99 -1.37 21.06
N SER A 2 52.10 -1.77 21.94
CA SER A 2 50.99 -2.69 21.70
C SER A 2 49.80 -1.89 21.21
N ASP A 3 49.45 -2.04 19.94
CA ASP A 3 48.16 -1.57 19.39
C ASP A 3 47.02 -2.39 20.02
N HIS A 4 46.32 -1.80 20.95
CA HIS A 4 45.04 -2.30 21.39
C HIS A 4 44.02 -1.99 20.29
N PRO A 5 43.33 -2.99 19.70
CA PRO A 5 42.19 -2.70 18.86
C PRO A 5 41.10 -2.08 19.74
N ALA A 6 40.77 -0.84 19.48
CA ALA A 6 39.62 -0.18 20.07
C ALA A 6 38.40 -1.07 19.88
N LEU A 7 37.81 -1.54 20.98
CA LEU A 7 36.52 -2.21 21.01
C LEU A 7 35.52 -1.26 20.38
N SER A 8 35.14 -1.50 19.15
CA SER A 8 34.08 -0.81 18.48
C SER A 8 32.80 -1.10 19.25
N ASN A 9 32.36 -0.12 20.04
CA ASN A 9 31.02 -0.11 20.60
C ASN A 9 30.05 -0.24 19.42
N SER A 10 29.54 -1.42 19.14
CA SER A 10 28.63 -1.72 18.07
C SER A 10 27.27 -1.09 18.38
N ARG A 11 27.21 0.24 18.30
CA ARG A 11 25.92 0.94 18.31
C ARG A 11 25.14 0.50 17.09
N VAL A 12 23.94 -0.01 17.30
CA VAL A 12 23.04 -0.37 16.21
C VAL A 12 22.94 0.80 15.24
N PHE A 13 23.17 0.54 13.95
CA PHE A 13 23.10 1.56 12.91
C PHE A 13 21.71 2.20 12.90
N TYR A 14 21.64 3.53 13.02
CA TYR A 14 20.39 4.25 13.21
C TYR A 14 19.41 4.08 12.04
N GLY A 15 19.88 3.74 10.85
CA GLY A 15 19.05 3.40 9.71
C GLY A 15 17.99 2.32 10.01
N TRP A 16 18.28 1.39 10.95
CA TRP A 16 17.32 0.38 11.36
C TRP A 16 16.18 0.96 12.20
N PHE A 17 16.41 2.01 12.98
CA PHE A 17 15.33 2.74 13.67
C PHE A 17 14.45 3.47 12.66
N VAL A 18 15.02 4.02 11.58
CA VAL A 18 14.25 4.61 10.48
C VAL A 18 13.41 3.57 9.78
N VAL A 19 13.93 2.35 9.55
CA VAL A 19 13.16 1.21 9.00
C VAL A 19 12.02 0.81 9.92
N THR A 20 12.27 0.69 11.24
CA THR A 20 11.22 0.38 12.22
C THR A 20 10.13 1.44 12.25
N ALA A 21 10.50 2.71 12.18
CA ALA A 21 9.55 3.80 12.11
C ALA A 21 8.71 3.77 10.82
N ALA A 22 9.34 3.51 9.68
CA ALA A 22 8.65 3.37 8.40
C ALA A 22 7.73 2.14 8.38
N PHE A 23 8.14 1.02 8.99
CA PHE A 23 7.28 -0.15 9.23
C PHE A 23 6.05 0.24 10.05
N ALA A 24 6.22 0.97 11.15
CA ALA A 24 5.11 1.41 11.99
C ALA A 24 4.15 2.33 11.24
N VAL A 25 4.67 3.27 10.47
CA VAL A 25 3.85 4.16 9.62
C VAL A 25 3.02 3.36 8.62
N THR A 26 3.62 2.36 7.96
CA THR A 26 2.90 1.51 7.01
C THR A 26 1.93 0.56 7.71
N PHE A 27 2.29 0.05 8.88
CA PHE A 27 1.44 -0.81 9.71
C PHE A 27 0.18 -0.08 10.18
N PHE A 28 0.32 1.07 10.85
CA PHE A 28 -0.83 1.82 11.35
C PHE A 28 -1.61 2.50 10.24
N GLY A 29 -0.94 3.06 9.23
CA GLY A 29 -1.59 3.75 8.14
C GLY A 29 -2.44 2.82 7.27
N PHE A 30 -1.82 1.84 6.63
CA PHE A 30 -2.54 0.90 5.76
C PHE A 30 -3.31 -0.16 6.56
N GLY A 31 -2.83 -0.55 7.74
CA GLY A 31 -3.60 -1.40 8.64
C GLY A 31 -4.95 -0.77 8.95
N SER A 32 -4.99 0.51 9.36
CA SER A 32 -6.24 1.24 9.59
C SER A 32 -7.09 1.37 8.32
N ALA A 33 -6.48 1.63 7.17
CA ALA A 33 -7.21 1.73 5.91
C ALA A 33 -7.86 0.39 5.50
N TYR A 34 -7.16 -0.72 5.65
CA TYR A 34 -7.64 -2.03 5.22
C TYR A 34 -8.55 -2.73 6.25
N THR A 35 -8.69 -2.19 7.46
CA THR A 35 -9.76 -2.62 8.40
C THR A 35 -11.15 -2.20 7.95
N PHE A 36 -11.26 -1.31 6.96
CA PHE A 36 -12.53 -0.69 6.58
C PHE A 36 -13.64 -1.72 6.27
N SER A 37 -13.29 -2.87 5.69
CA SER A 37 -14.29 -3.90 5.39
C SER A 37 -15.00 -4.46 6.64
N ALA A 38 -14.37 -4.44 7.81
CA ALA A 38 -15.02 -4.81 9.08
C ALA A 38 -16.07 -3.76 9.52
N PHE A 39 -15.96 -2.53 9.04
CA PHE A 39 -16.89 -1.45 9.35
C PHE A 39 -18.04 -1.30 8.34
N VAL A 40 -18.01 -2.00 7.20
CA VAL A 40 -19.05 -1.86 6.16
C VAL A 40 -20.44 -2.14 6.72
N GLU A 41 -20.64 -3.31 7.35
CA GLU A 41 -21.93 -3.71 7.90
C GLU A 41 -22.41 -2.81 9.05
N PRO A 42 -21.57 -2.49 10.07
CA PRO A 42 -21.94 -1.53 11.10
C PRO A 42 -22.38 -0.16 10.57
N LEU A 43 -21.68 0.39 9.58
CA LEU A 43 -22.02 1.68 8.98
C LEU A 43 -23.31 1.61 8.14
N GLN A 44 -23.54 0.50 7.42
CA GLN A 44 -24.79 0.28 6.69
C GLN A 44 -25.99 0.25 7.62
N ARG A 45 -25.89 -0.49 8.73
CA ARG A 45 -26.96 -0.60 9.72
C ARG A 45 -27.25 0.74 10.41
N GLU A 46 -26.20 1.48 10.78
CA GLU A 46 -26.34 2.76 11.49
C GLU A 46 -26.97 3.84 10.64
N PHE A 47 -26.54 3.96 9.37
CA PHE A 47 -26.95 5.07 8.49
C PHE A 47 -27.98 4.68 7.46
N GLY A 48 -28.45 3.42 7.43
CA GLY A 48 -29.39 2.94 6.39
C GLY A 48 -28.82 3.05 4.98
N ALA A 49 -27.51 2.96 4.82
CA ALA A 49 -26.81 3.25 3.57
C ALA A 49 -26.58 1.99 2.73
N SER A 50 -26.50 2.16 1.41
CA SER A 50 -26.16 1.08 0.49
C SER A 50 -24.69 0.68 0.60
N ARG A 51 -24.32 -0.54 0.14
CA ARG A 51 -22.92 -0.99 0.11
C ARG A 51 -22.05 -0.10 -0.76
N GLY A 52 -22.59 0.37 -1.89
CA GLY A 52 -21.89 1.29 -2.78
C GLY A 52 -21.53 2.59 -2.06
N SER A 53 -22.51 3.19 -1.38
CA SER A 53 -22.28 4.43 -0.62
C SER A 53 -21.26 4.23 0.49
N VAL A 54 -21.34 3.15 1.27
CA VAL A 54 -20.34 2.89 2.32
C VAL A 54 -18.96 2.63 1.73
N SER A 55 -18.86 1.85 0.64
CA SER A 55 -17.58 1.56 -0.02
C SER A 55 -16.88 2.81 -0.58
N LEU A 56 -17.64 3.86 -0.90
CA LEU A 56 -17.09 5.13 -1.36
C LEU A 56 -16.20 5.80 -0.31
N VAL A 57 -16.41 5.55 1.00
CA VAL A 57 -15.53 6.03 2.08
C VAL A 57 -14.11 5.49 1.89
N PHE A 58 -13.97 4.18 1.64
CA PHE A 58 -12.67 3.56 1.36
C PHE A 58 -12.08 4.06 0.04
N SER A 59 -12.91 4.18 -0.98
CA SER A 59 -12.48 4.66 -2.30
C SER A 59 -11.92 6.07 -2.25
N LEU A 60 -12.57 6.97 -1.49
CA LEU A 60 -12.08 8.34 -1.29
C LEU A 60 -10.75 8.37 -0.53
N ALA A 61 -10.64 7.60 0.57
CA ALA A 61 -9.39 7.47 1.30
C ALA A 61 -8.28 6.92 0.38
N GLY A 62 -8.59 5.87 -0.40
CA GLY A 62 -7.70 5.23 -1.36
C GLY A 62 -7.18 6.18 -2.44
N PHE A 63 -8.07 6.96 -3.02
CA PHE A 63 -7.71 8.00 -3.97
C PHE A 63 -6.70 8.99 -3.37
N LEU A 64 -6.93 9.40 -2.13
CA LEU A 64 -6.09 10.40 -1.49
C LEU A 64 -4.72 9.84 -1.08
N TYR A 65 -4.64 8.64 -0.47
CA TYR A 65 -3.35 8.13 -0.02
C TYR A 65 -2.44 7.70 -1.17
N PHE A 66 -2.96 7.28 -2.31
CA PHE A 66 -2.15 7.03 -3.50
C PHE A 66 -1.89 8.31 -4.29
N GLY A 67 -2.90 9.18 -4.46
CA GLY A 67 -2.78 10.41 -5.23
C GLY A 67 -1.88 11.46 -4.58
N LEU A 68 -1.90 11.56 -3.25
CA LEU A 68 -1.14 12.58 -2.52
C LEU A 68 0.38 12.36 -2.57
N GLY A 69 0.84 11.18 -2.96
CA GLY A 69 2.26 10.87 -3.12
C GLY A 69 3.01 11.84 -4.03
N ILE A 70 2.34 12.37 -5.05
CA ILE A 70 2.90 13.37 -5.97
C ILE A 70 3.22 14.71 -5.27
N VAL A 71 2.52 15.03 -4.18
CA VAL A 71 2.69 16.27 -3.41
C VAL A 71 3.53 16.03 -2.17
N SER A 72 3.27 14.95 -1.43
CA SER A 72 3.96 14.65 -0.17
C SER A 72 5.45 14.34 -0.36
N GLY A 73 5.85 13.79 -1.51
CA GLY A 73 7.26 13.56 -1.85
C GLY A 73 8.08 14.85 -1.89
N PRO A 74 7.77 15.81 -2.78
CA PRO A 74 8.43 17.11 -2.81
C PRO A 74 8.36 17.90 -1.50
N LEU A 75 7.23 17.82 -0.77
CA LEU A 75 7.10 18.44 0.54
C LEU A 75 8.05 17.83 1.56
N ALA A 76 8.25 16.49 1.52
CA ALA A 76 9.21 15.81 2.38
C ALA A 76 10.65 16.25 2.09
N ASP A 77 10.99 16.46 0.82
CA ASP A 77 12.31 16.94 0.44
C ASP A 77 12.57 18.37 0.96
N ARG A 78 11.51 19.21 1.04
CA ARG A 78 11.61 20.59 1.53
C ARG A 78 11.53 20.71 3.05
N PHE A 79 10.61 19.99 3.69
CA PHE A 79 10.28 20.15 5.12
C PHE A 79 10.79 18.99 5.99
N GLY A 80 11.33 17.94 5.38
CA GLY A 80 11.83 16.74 6.03
C GLY A 80 10.77 15.66 6.21
N SER A 81 11.18 14.41 6.00
CA SER A 81 10.30 13.20 6.07
C SER A 81 9.66 13.03 7.44
N ARG A 82 10.39 13.34 8.55
CA ARG A 82 9.88 13.23 9.92
C ARG A 82 8.61 14.04 10.12
N ARG A 83 8.64 15.34 9.74
CA ARG A 83 7.52 16.26 9.96
C ARG A 83 6.25 15.79 9.24
N LEU A 84 6.41 15.34 8.00
CA LEU A 84 5.28 14.84 7.22
C LEU A 84 4.74 13.51 7.76
N ALA A 85 5.60 12.59 8.14
CA ALA A 85 5.18 11.31 8.72
C ALA A 85 4.44 11.50 10.05
N VAL A 86 4.95 12.37 10.93
CA VAL A 86 4.31 12.75 12.19
C VAL A 86 2.95 13.40 11.93
N ALA A 87 2.90 14.41 11.07
CA ALA A 87 1.64 15.08 10.71
C ALA A 87 0.64 14.11 10.09
N GLY A 88 1.10 13.19 9.23
CA GLY A 88 0.28 12.18 8.61
C GLY A 88 -0.30 11.18 9.61
N MET A 89 0.50 10.67 10.57
CA MET A 89 0.01 9.77 11.61
C MET A 89 -0.98 10.45 12.56
N MET A 90 -0.70 11.69 12.95
CA MET A 90 -1.65 12.51 13.74
C MET A 90 -2.96 12.72 12.99
N LEU A 91 -2.90 13.07 11.70
CA LEU A 91 -4.09 13.28 10.88
C LEU A 91 -4.89 11.98 10.69
N THR A 92 -4.22 10.83 10.52
CA THR A 92 -4.87 9.52 10.49
C THR A 92 -5.62 9.23 11.79
N GLY A 93 -4.95 9.45 12.93
CA GLY A 93 -5.55 9.24 14.25
C GLY A 93 -6.73 10.19 14.54
N LEU A 94 -6.57 11.47 14.22
CA LEU A 94 -7.64 12.47 14.37
C LEU A 94 -8.81 12.19 13.42
N GLY A 95 -8.53 11.74 12.20
CA GLY A 95 -9.55 11.33 11.22
C GLY A 95 -10.42 10.17 11.74
N LEU A 96 -9.78 9.13 12.30
CA LEU A 96 -10.49 8.02 12.93
C LEU A 96 -11.29 8.46 14.17
N ALA A 97 -10.68 9.29 15.04
CA ALA A 97 -11.36 9.84 16.21
C ALA A 97 -12.56 10.71 15.82
N ALA A 98 -12.43 11.54 14.79
CA ALA A 98 -13.55 12.32 14.26
C ALA A 98 -14.64 11.44 13.65
N ALA A 99 -14.25 10.37 12.92
CA ALA A 99 -15.20 9.41 12.36
C ALA A 99 -16.00 8.68 13.47
N SER A 100 -15.42 8.46 14.65
CA SER A 100 -16.14 7.86 15.78
C SER A 100 -17.31 8.71 16.27
N ALA A 101 -17.24 10.02 16.09
CA ALA A 101 -18.29 10.97 16.47
C ALA A 101 -19.29 11.27 15.33
N ALA A 102 -19.14 10.66 14.15
CA ALA A 102 -19.96 10.91 12.98
C ALA A 102 -21.45 10.57 13.23
N ARG A 103 -22.33 11.46 12.78
CA ARG A 103 -23.79 11.34 12.87
C ARG A 103 -24.44 11.07 11.51
N SER A 104 -23.65 11.15 10.44
CA SER A 104 -24.08 10.88 9.07
C SER A 104 -22.94 10.23 8.28
N LEU A 105 -23.29 9.54 7.18
CA LEU A 105 -22.29 8.96 6.27
C LEU A 105 -21.41 10.05 5.63
N LEU A 106 -21.95 11.26 5.40
CA LEU A 106 -21.19 12.40 4.88
C LEU A 106 -20.07 12.82 5.86
N GLU A 107 -20.36 12.81 7.15
CA GLU A 107 -19.34 13.08 8.16
C GLU A 107 -18.28 11.97 8.21
N VAL A 108 -18.64 10.70 7.96
CA VAL A 108 -17.67 9.62 7.80
C VAL A 108 -16.79 9.84 6.56
N TYR A 109 -17.34 10.30 5.43
CA TYR A 109 -16.55 10.67 4.26
C TYR A 109 -15.53 11.76 4.58
N ALA A 110 -15.94 12.80 5.29
CA ALA A 110 -15.05 13.88 5.68
C ALA A 110 -14.01 13.42 6.71
N ALA A 111 -14.42 12.75 7.77
CA ALA A 111 -13.54 12.36 8.86
C ALA A 111 -12.59 11.22 8.47
N TYR A 112 -13.14 10.10 8.01
CA TYR A 112 -12.34 8.94 7.60
C TYR A 112 -11.75 9.12 6.20
N GLY A 113 -12.58 9.44 5.22
CA GLY A 113 -12.15 9.54 3.83
C GLY A 113 -11.02 10.56 3.65
N LEU A 114 -11.23 11.80 4.11
CA LEU A 114 -10.18 12.82 4.04
C LEU A 114 -9.12 12.62 5.13
N GLY A 115 -9.49 12.38 6.39
CA GLY A 115 -8.54 12.29 7.51
C GLY A 115 -7.56 11.15 7.34
N VAL A 116 -8.04 9.93 7.14
CA VAL A 116 -7.18 8.75 6.93
C VAL A 116 -6.48 8.83 5.57
N GLY A 117 -7.20 9.23 4.51
CA GLY A 117 -6.64 9.33 3.17
C GLY A 117 -5.47 10.31 3.08
N LEU A 118 -5.65 11.54 3.54
CA LEU A 118 -4.57 12.55 3.59
C LEU A 118 -3.48 12.15 4.58
N GLY A 119 -3.86 11.60 5.73
CA GLY A 119 -2.91 11.17 6.75
C GLY A 119 -1.92 10.13 6.25
N VAL A 120 -2.42 9.04 5.67
CA VAL A 120 -1.59 7.97 5.10
C VAL A 120 -0.78 8.50 3.91
N GLY A 121 -1.38 9.31 3.03
CA GLY A 121 -0.68 9.90 1.88
C GLY A 121 0.45 10.86 2.27
N CYS A 122 0.30 11.60 3.38
CA CYS A 122 1.35 12.44 3.95
C CYS A 122 2.47 11.63 4.61
N ALA A 123 2.17 10.45 5.19
CA ALA A 123 3.14 9.68 5.95
C ALA A 123 3.92 8.66 5.12
N TYR A 124 3.25 7.96 4.20
CA TYR A 124 3.78 6.79 3.50
C TYR A 124 4.99 7.12 2.61
N VAL A 125 4.81 7.99 1.62
CA VAL A 125 5.87 8.30 0.64
C VAL A 125 7.10 8.91 1.32
N PRO A 126 6.96 9.89 2.25
CA PRO A 126 8.09 10.40 3.01
C PRO A 126 8.84 9.36 3.83
N ALA A 127 8.13 8.45 4.51
CA ALA A 127 8.75 7.41 5.32
C ALA A 127 9.60 6.44 4.47
N ILE A 128 9.04 5.97 3.35
CA ILE A 128 9.78 5.10 2.42
C ILE A 128 10.94 5.85 1.76
N GLY A 129 10.74 7.12 1.38
CA GLY A 129 11.81 7.96 0.83
C GLY A 129 12.99 8.14 1.80
N ALA A 130 12.74 8.25 3.10
CA ALA A 130 13.78 8.27 4.11
C ALA A 130 14.59 6.97 4.12
N VAL A 131 13.92 5.80 4.18
CA VAL A 131 14.61 4.49 4.14
C VAL A 131 15.53 4.36 2.91
N GLN A 132 15.08 4.83 1.74
CA GLN A 132 15.88 4.80 0.51
C GLN A 132 17.18 5.59 0.62
N ARG A 133 17.23 6.66 1.42
CA ARG A 133 18.42 7.50 1.63
C ARG A 133 19.41 6.91 2.64
N TRP A 134 18.89 6.16 3.62
CA TRP A 134 19.72 5.52 4.64
C TRP A 134 20.45 4.28 4.16
N PHE A 135 19.96 3.61 3.09
CA PHE A 135 20.53 2.35 2.59
C PHE A 135 20.83 2.44 1.08
N VAL A 136 22.00 1.93 0.70
CA VAL A 136 22.43 1.74 -0.69
C VAL A 136 22.63 0.26 -0.98
N ARG A 137 23.51 -0.42 -0.23
CA ARG A 137 23.81 -1.86 -0.42
C ARG A 137 22.64 -2.77 -0.05
N ARG A 138 21.91 -2.44 1.04
CA ARG A 138 20.77 -3.22 1.55
C ARG A 138 19.42 -2.56 1.28
N ARG A 139 19.34 -1.70 0.27
CA ARG A 139 18.16 -0.88 -0.01
C ARG A 139 16.90 -1.71 -0.23
N GLY A 140 16.98 -2.78 -1.03
CA GLY A 140 15.84 -3.68 -1.30
C GLY A 140 15.33 -4.35 -0.03
N PHE A 141 16.22 -4.89 0.80
CA PHE A 141 15.86 -5.53 2.07
C PHE A 141 15.24 -4.53 3.05
N ALA A 142 15.87 -3.37 3.25
CA ALA A 142 15.39 -2.33 4.17
C ALA A 142 14.01 -1.79 3.73
N SER A 143 13.82 -1.56 2.43
CA SER A 143 12.53 -1.14 1.87
C SER A 143 11.48 -2.23 2.00
N GLY A 144 11.83 -3.49 1.71
CA GLY A 144 10.95 -4.64 1.88
C GLY A 144 10.46 -4.77 3.32
N LEU A 145 11.37 -4.64 4.30
CA LEU A 145 11.02 -4.68 5.72
C LEU A 145 10.11 -3.51 6.12
N ALA A 146 10.41 -2.28 5.68
CA ALA A 146 9.56 -1.11 5.94
C ALA A 146 8.16 -1.26 5.35
N VAL A 147 8.04 -1.75 4.11
CA VAL A 147 6.74 -1.92 3.43
C VAL A 147 5.99 -3.16 3.92
N SER A 148 6.67 -4.16 4.53
CA SER A 148 6.00 -5.34 5.09
C SER A 148 5.02 -4.98 6.22
N GLY A 149 5.17 -3.79 6.83
CA GLY A 149 4.18 -3.23 7.76
C GLY A 149 2.77 -3.18 7.18
N ILE A 150 2.59 -2.98 5.85
CA ILE A 150 1.28 -3.07 5.19
C ILE A 150 0.69 -4.47 5.36
N GLY A 151 1.47 -5.52 5.05
CA GLY A 151 0.99 -6.91 5.13
C GLY A 151 0.70 -7.33 6.57
N VAL A 152 1.59 -7.00 7.51
CA VAL A 152 1.40 -7.28 8.94
C VAL A 152 0.22 -6.47 9.49
N GLY A 153 0.06 -5.20 9.06
CA GLY A 153 -1.10 -4.37 9.42
C GLY A 153 -2.41 -4.99 8.93
N THR A 154 -2.44 -5.47 7.68
CA THR A 154 -3.61 -6.17 7.12
C THR A 154 -3.92 -7.49 7.82
N LEU A 155 -2.89 -8.17 8.37
CA LEU A 155 -3.08 -9.39 9.17
C LEU A 155 -3.65 -9.08 10.56
N VAL A 156 -3.13 -8.06 11.24
CA VAL A 156 -3.39 -7.83 12.68
C VAL A 156 -4.57 -6.89 12.90
N MET A 157 -4.66 -5.81 12.12
CA MET A 157 -5.60 -4.73 12.41
C MET A 157 -7.07 -5.10 12.15
N PRO A 158 -7.46 -5.83 11.09
CA PRO A 158 -8.85 -6.20 10.87
C PRO A 158 -9.45 -7.11 11.97
N PRO A 159 -8.77 -8.19 12.42
CA PRO A 159 -9.27 -8.98 13.56
C PRO A 159 -9.37 -8.15 14.85
N LEU A 160 -8.38 -7.27 15.10
CA LEU A 160 -8.44 -6.34 16.24
C LEU A 160 -9.64 -5.39 16.12
N ALA A 161 -9.88 -4.84 14.93
CA ALA A 161 -11.03 -3.96 14.70
C ALA A 161 -12.35 -4.69 14.92
N SER A 162 -12.48 -5.95 14.43
CA SER A 162 -13.67 -6.77 14.64
C SER A 162 -13.93 -7.00 16.14
N LEU A 163 -12.89 -7.38 16.90
CA LEU A 163 -12.99 -7.53 18.36
C LEU A 163 -13.41 -6.22 19.05
N LEU A 164 -12.82 -5.10 18.66
CA LEU A 164 -13.17 -3.80 19.23
C LEU A 164 -14.61 -3.39 18.88
N ILE A 165 -15.08 -3.71 17.67
CA ILE A 165 -16.46 -3.46 17.24
C ILE A 165 -17.44 -4.27 18.09
N GLU A 166 -17.12 -5.54 18.34
CA GLU A 166 -17.94 -6.42 19.18
C GLU A 166 -18.07 -5.91 20.64
N VAL A 167 -16.96 -5.43 21.22
CA VAL A 167 -16.91 -5.02 22.64
C VAL A 167 -17.34 -3.57 22.84
N LEU A 168 -16.93 -2.65 21.96
CA LEU A 168 -17.08 -1.20 22.12
C LEU A 168 -18.01 -0.54 21.10
N GLY A 169 -18.51 -1.33 20.14
CA GLY A 169 -19.17 -0.81 18.95
C GLY A 169 -18.20 -0.16 17.97
N TRP A 170 -18.65 0.14 16.76
CA TRP A 170 -17.83 0.69 15.70
C TRP A 170 -17.23 2.08 16.06
N ARG A 171 -17.94 2.89 16.82
CA ARG A 171 -17.46 4.19 17.30
C ARG A 171 -16.28 4.04 18.25
N GLY A 172 -16.41 3.16 19.25
CA GLY A 172 -15.33 2.85 20.19
C GLY A 172 -14.11 2.24 19.48
N ALA A 173 -14.33 1.37 18.50
CA ALA A 173 -13.27 0.79 17.69
C ALA A 173 -12.48 1.87 16.93
N TYR A 174 -13.15 2.82 16.27
CA TYR A 174 -12.47 3.93 15.59
C TYR A 174 -11.68 4.82 16.57
N LEU A 175 -12.20 5.07 17.76
CA LEU A 175 -11.51 5.87 18.77
C LEU A 175 -10.21 5.18 19.23
N VAL A 176 -10.25 3.88 19.52
CA VAL A 176 -9.07 3.10 19.94
C VAL A 176 -8.04 3.00 18.80
N LEU A 177 -8.47 2.66 17.60
CA LEU A 177 -7.57 2.60 16.43
C LEU A 177 -6.95 3.96 16.12
N GLY A 178 -7.75 5.03 16.25
CA GLY A 178 -7.29 6.42 16.13
C GLY A 178 -6.23 6.77 17.19
N GLY A 179 -6.45 6.35 18.43
CA GLY A 179 -5.47 6.49 19.52
C GLY A 179 -4.15 5.76 19.23
N PHE A 180 -4.20 4.55 18.69
CA PHE A 180 -3.00 3.82 18.29
C PHE A 180 -2.22 4.57 17.20
N ALA A 181 -2.88 5.05 16.16
CA ALA A 181 -2.24 5.82 15.10
C ALA A 181 -1.66 7.15 15.62
N ALA A 182 -2.44 7.90 16.42
CA ALA A 182 -2.03 9.20 16.95
C ALA A 182 -0.91 9.10 17.98
N VAL A 183 -0.90 8.09 18.85
CA VAL A 183 0.08 7.96 19.93
C VAL A 183 1.26 7.10 19.49
N ILE A 184 1.01 5.85 19.13
CA ILE A 184 2.09 4.89 18.83
C ILE A 184 2.66 5.18 17.44
N GLY A 185 1.79 5.34 16.42
CA GLY A 185 2.21 5.65 15.07
C GLY A 185 3.02 6.94 14.99
N THR A 186 2.53 8.02 15.64
CA THR A 186 3.25 9.30 15.72
C THR A 186 4.54 9.20 16.53
N GLY A 187 4.50 8.53 17.70
CA GLY A 187 5.69 8.33 18.53
C GLY A 187 6.82 7.63 17.79
N LEU A 188 6.51 6.58 17.03
CA LEU A 188 7.49 5.88 16.21
C LEU A 188 7.90 6.70 14.97
N ALA A 189 7.00 7.48 14.36
CA ALA A 189 7.33 8.37 13.25
C ALA A 189 8.36 9.46 13.62
N LEU A 190 8.46 9.84 14.90
CA LEU A 190 9.51 10.74 15.40
C LEU A 190 10.92 10.21 15.22
N LEU A 191 11.10 8.88 15.10
CA LEU A 191 12.39 8.25 14.82
C LEU A 191 12.83 8.39 13.37
N ILE A 192 11.95 8.83 12.47
CA ILE A 192 12.31 9.06 11.06
C ILE A 192 13.29 10.22 10.98
N GLU A 193 14.43 9.99 10.35
CA GLU A 193 15.37 11.01 9.93
C GLU A 193 15.50 11.01 8.41
N ASN A 194 15.68 12.20 7.84
CA ASN A 194 15.63 12.36 6.39
C ASN A 194 16.78 11.65 5.67
N ASP A 195 17.97 11.75 6.23
CA ASP A 195 19.21 11.16 5.70
C ASP A 195 20.25 10.95 6.82
N PRO A 196 21.29 10.12 6.58
CA PRO A 196 22.33 9.83 7.57
C PRO A 196 23.31 10.97 7.78
N TYR A 197 23.39 11.95 6.87
CA TYR A 197 24.42 12.98 6.90
C TYR A 197 24.33 13.90 8.13
N GLY A 198 23.10 14.15 8.61
CA GLY A 198 22.86 14.88 9.85
C GLY A 198 23.52 14.26 11.12
N ARG A 199 23.91 12.98 11.02
CA ARG A 199 24.63 12.24 12.08
C ARG A 199 26.13 12.05 11.80
N GLY A 200 26.64 12.68 10.74
CA GLY A 200 28.04 12.50 10.31
C GLY A 200 28.29 11.12 9.69
N LEU A 201 27.25 10.42 9.25
CA LEU A 201 27.31 9.11 8.62
C LEU A 201 26.94 9.19 7.15
N GLY A 202 27.50 8.29 6.35
CA GLY A 202 27.00 7.97 5.02
C GLY A 202 25.93 6.87 5.05
N PRO A 203 25.32 6.54 3.89
CA PRO A 203 24.43 5.39 3.77
C PRO A 203 25.10 4.10 4.23
N ASP A 204 24.29 3.15 4.72
CA ASP A 204 24.74 1.87 5.28
C ASP A 204 25.65 2.00 6.51
N GLY A 205 25.81 3.21 7.08
CA GLY A 205 26.66 3.49 8.23
C GLY A 205 28.14 3.74 7.91
N ASP A 206 28.46 3.90 6.63
CA ASP A 206 29.82 4.21 6.21
C ASP A 206 30.26 5.62 6.70
N PRO A 207 31.55 5.87 6.91
CA PRO A 207 32.05 7.19 7.16
C PRO A 207 31.66 8.15 6.04
N GLN A 208 31.28 9.38 6.37
CA GLN A 208 30.94 10.36 5.35
C GLN A 208 32.18 10.68 4.50
N PRO A 209 32.12 10.53 3.17
CA PRO A 209 33.24 10.90 2.32
C PRO A 209 33.54 12.39 2.43
N SER A 210 34.74 12.76 2.84
CA SER A 210 35.20 14.15 2.90
C SER A 210 35.18 14.73 1.48
N GLY A 211 34.28 15.71 1.20
CA GLY A 211 34.26 16.45 -0.05
C GLY A 211 33.51 15.82 -1.23
N ALA A 212 32.84 14.69 -1.07
CA ALA A 212 32.05 14.12 -2.13
C ALA A 212 30.72 14.90 -2.30
N ALA A 213 30.64 15.72 -3.33
CA ALA A 213 29.36 16.19 -3.82
C ALA A 213 28.46 14.96 -4.14
N PRO A 214 27.15 14.97 -3.79
CA PRO A 214 26.27 13.85 -4.14
C PRO A 214 26.38 13.61 -5.64
N GLY A 215 26.85 12.42 -6.04
CA GLY A 215 27.04 12.05 -7.43
C GLY A 215 25.76 12.34 -8.22
N ARG A 216 25.88 13.03 -9.35
CA ARG A 216 24.77 13.35 -10.23
C ARG A 216 24.11 12.03 -10.66
N ARG A 217 22.96 11.70 -10.06
CA ARG A 217 22.24 10.47 -10.39
C ARG A 217 21.80 10.52 -11.85
N GLU A 218 22.21 9.54 -12.63
CA GLU A 218 21.74 9.39 -14.01
C GLU A 218 20.28 8.96 -14.02
N GLY A 219 19.53 9.46 -14.99
CA GLY A 219 18.13 9.10 -15.16
C GLY A 219 17.37 10.10 -16.01
N THR A 220 16.21 9.67 -16.45
CA THR A 220 15.31 10.42 -17.34
C THR A 220 14.64 11.55 -16.58
N SER A 221 14.38 12.68 -17.27
CA SER A 221 13.54 13.74 -16.70
C SER A 221 12.10 13.25 -16.54
N VAL A 222 11.35 13.82 -15.58
CA VAL A 222 9.93 13.47 -15.39
C VAL A 222 9.14 13.72 -16.68
N ARG A 223 9.41 14.82 -17.38
CA ARG A 223 8.74 15.19 -18.63
C ARG A 223 8.98 14.17 -19.75
N ASP A 224 10.19 13.67 -19.88
CA ASP A 224 10.54 12.69 -20.91
C ASP A 224 10.00 11.31 -20.53
N ALA A 225 10.05 10.96 -19.24
CA ALA A 225 9.49 9.70 -18.75
C ALA A 225 8.00 9.59 -19.06
N ILE A 226 7.18 10.60 -18.71
CA ILE A 226 5.73 10.57 -18.92
C ILE A 226 5.32 10.52 -20.40
N ARG A 227 6.15 11.02 -21.29
CA ARG A 227 5.93 10.96 -22.75
C ARG A 227 6.38 9.65 -23.39
N SER A 228 7.08 8.82 -22.64
CA SER A 228 7.59 7.55 -23.17
C SER A 228 6.48 6.50 -23.29
N PRO A 229 6.49 5.67 -24.34
CA PRO A 229 5.55 4.56 -24.47
C PRO A 229 5.63 3.57 -23.29
N ARG A 230 6.80 3.45 -22.65
CA ARG A 230 7.01 2.60 -21.47
C ARG A 230 6.22 3.10 -20.27
N PHE A 231 6.26 4.41 -20.00
CA PHE A 231 5.46 4.99 -18.91
C PHE A 231 3.97 4.90 -19.20
N MET A 232 3.55 5.25 -20.42
CA MET A 232 2.15 5.18 -20.82
C MET A 232 1.57 3.77 -20.67
N GLY A 233 2.33 2.75 -21.07
CA GLY A 233 1.90 1.36 -20.90
C GLY A 233 1.85 0.92 -19.44
N LEU A 234 2.85 1.30 -18.60
CA LEU A 234 2.80 1.04 -17.16
C LEU A 234 1.62 1.76 -16.50
N TYR A 235 1.39 3.03 -16.85
CA TYR A 235 0.29 3.82 -16.34
C TYR A 235 -1.07 3.18 -16.70
N ALA A 236 -1.24 2.81 -17.96
CA ALA A 236 -2.46 2.15 -18.43
C ALA A 236 -2.68 0.79 -17.74
N SER A 237 -1.64 -0.05 -17.63
CA SER A 237 -1.77 -1.35 -16.96
C SER A 237 -2.11 -1.19 -15.47
N CYS A 238 -1.48 -0.24 -14.77
CA CYS A 238 -1.80 0.06 -13.36
C CYS A 238 -3.22 0.63 -13.20
N LEU A 239 -3.65 1.52 -14.09
CA LEU A 239 -4.99 2.09 -14.06
C LEU A 239 -6.05 0.99 -14.23
N ILE A 240 -5.93 0.19 -15.28
CA ILE A 240 -6.88 -0.88 -15.60
C ILE A 240 -6.97 -1.90 -14.45
N CYS A 241 -5.83 -2.39 -13.97
CA CYS A 241 -5.78 -3.35 -12.86
C CYS A 241 -6.42 -2.76 -11.59
N SER A 242 -6.19 -1.47 -11.32
CA SER A 242 -6.63 -0.83 -10.07
C SER A 242 -8.14 -0.70 -9.94
N PHE A 243 -8.91 -0.81 -11.02
CA PHE A 243 -10.37 -0.91 -10.93
C PHE A 243 -10.83 -2.19 -10.21
N GLY A 244 -10.04 -3.27 -10.27
CA GLY A 244 -10.37 -4.54 -9.61
C GLY A 244 -9.56 -4.84 -8.35
N VAL A 245 -8.35 -4.30 -8.24
CA VAL A 245 -7.36 -4.74 -7.24
C VAL A 245 -7.77 -4.50 -5.79
N PHE A 246 -8.57 -3.47 -5.51
CA PHE A 246 -9.02 -3.17 -4.15
C PHE A 246 -10.43 -3.69 -3.81
N VAL A 247 -11.12 -4.31 -4.76
CA VAL A 247 -12.45 -4.91 -4.52
C VAL A 247 -12.41 -5.97 -3.42
N PRO A 248 -11.43 -6.92 -3.37
CA PRO A 248 -11.35 -7.89 -2.28
C PRO A 248 -11.15 -7.25 -0.90
N PHE A 249 -10.40 -6.17 -0.80
CA PHE A 249 -10.15 -5.51 0.49
C PHE A 249 -11.38 -4.87 1.12
N VAL A 250 -12.41 -4.59 0.34
CA VAL A 250 -13.66 -3.98 0.81
C VAL A 250 -14.79 -5.01 0.87
N HIS A 251 -14.87 -5.89 -0.12
CA HIS A 251 -16.05 -6.72 -0.33
C HIS A 251 -15.88 -8.19 0.07
N LEU A 252 -14.66 -8.67 0.41
CA LEU A 252 -14.45 -10.07 0.78
C LEU A 252 -15.15 -10.44 2.08
N VAL A 253 -15.13 -9.56 3.09
CA VAL A 253 -15.81 -9.79 4.37
C VAL A 253 -17.33 -9.81 4.16
N PRO A 254 -17.97 -8.76 3.58
CA PRO A 254 -19.39 -8.81 3.26
C PRO A 254 -19.79 -10.03 2.41
N TYR A 255 -18.98 -10.39 1.42
CA TYR A 255 -19.22 -11.59 0.60
C TYR A 255 -19.26 -12.88 1.44
N ALA A 256 -18.28 -13.06 2.33
CA ALA A 256 -18.20 -14.23 3.20
C ALA A 256 -19.39 -14.30 4.16
N LEU A 257 -19.82 -13.16 4.72
CA LEU A 257 -21.01 -13.08 5.58
C LEU A 257 -22.29 -13.45 4.83
N ASP A 258 -22.45 -12.98 3.57
CA ASP A 258 -23.59 -13.33 2.71
C ASP A 258 -23.66 -14.85 2.41
N HIS A 259 -22.52 -15.56 2.46
CA HIS A 259 -22.43 -17.02 2.31
C HIS A 259 -22.44 -17.79 3.64
N GLY A 260 -22.79 -17.14 4.74
CA GLY A 260 -22.98 -17.80 6.04
C GLY A 260 -21.69 -18.07 6.82
N VAL A 261 -20.55 -17.48 6.40
CA VAL A 261 -19.30 -17.58 7.18
C VAL A 261 -19.43 -16.75 8.45
N ALA A 262 -18.99 -17.30 9.59
CA ALA A 262 -19.04 -16.60 10.87
C ALA A 262 -18.23 -15.27 10.82
N PRO A 263 -18.71 -14.19 11.43
CA PRO A 263 -18.08 -12.85 11.33
C PRO A 263 -16.60 -12.84 11.69
N ALA A 264 -16.21 -13.50 12.78
CA ALA A 264 -14.81 -13.59 13.20
C ALA A 264 -13.93 -14.26 12.13
N SER A 265 -14.42 -15.34 11.49
CA SER A 265 -13.72 -16.06 10.42
C SER A 265 -13.67 -15.24 9.12
N ALA A 266 -14.75 -14.53 8.79
CA ALA A 266 -14.81 -13.69 7.60
C ALA A 266 -13.74 -12.58 7.63
N VAL A 267 -13.55 -11.92 8.77
CA VAL A 267 -12.53 -10.88 8.94
C VAL A 267 -11.11 -11.44 8.87
N LEU A 268 -10.87 -12.67 9.32
CA LEU A 268 -9.56 -13.33 9.20
C LEU A 268 -9.10 -13.51 7.73
N LEU A 269 -10.02 -13.56 6.78
CA LEU A 269 -9.68 -13.63 5.35
C LEU A 269 -8.83 -12.44 4.89
N LEU A 270 -9.04 -11.25 5.45
CA LEU A 270 -8.16 -10.10 5.18
C LEU A 270 -6.75 -10.34 5.74
N GLY A 271 -6.66 -10.94 6.92
CA GLY A 271 -5.39 -11.38 7.48
C GLY A 271 -4.66 -12.36 6.57
N VAL A 272 -5.40 -13.30 5.95
CA VAL A 272 -4.85 -14.25 4.97
C VAL A 272 -4.33 -13.52 3.73
N ILE A 273 -5.04 -12.49 3.21
CA ILE A 273 -4.49 -11.60 2.16
C ILE A 273 -3.18 -10.96 2.65
N GLY A 274 -3.13 -10.48 3.90
CA GLY A 274 -1.94 -9.87 4.50
C GLY A 274 -0.74 -10.82 4.55
N VAL A 275 -0.94 -12.07 4.98
CA VAL A 275 0.09 -13.13 4.99
C VAL A 275 0.59 -13.39 3.57
N GLY A 276 -0.34 -13.64 2.63
CA GLY A 276 -0.01 -13.84 1.22
C GLY A 276 0.76 -12.66 0.64
N SER A 277 0.32 -11.43 0.93
CA SER A 277 0.97 -10.19 0.45
C SER A 277 2.39 -10.03 0.98
N THR A 278 2.63 -10.38 2.24
CA THR A 278 3.96 -10.37 2.83
C THR A 278 4.85 -11.43 2.16
N ALA A 279 4.35 -12.65 2.02
CA ALA A 279 5.07 -13.73 1.32
C ALA A 279 5.39 -13.33 -0.13
N GLY A 280 4.43 -12.77 -0.87
CA GLY A 280 4.62 -12.31 -2.24
C GLY A 280 5.72 -11.27 -2.41
N ARG A 281 5.84 -10.32 -1.48
CA ARG A 281 6.92 -9.30 -1.50
C ARG A 281 8.31 -9.92 -1.39
N PHE A 282 8.48 -10.92 -0.54
CA PHE A 282 9.77 -11.58 -0.37
C PHE A 282 10.06 -12.57 -1.49
N PHE A 283 9.16 -13.50 -1.77
CA PHE A 283 9.42 -14.58 -2.73
C PHE A 283 9.33 -14.11 -4.18
N LEU A 284 8.28 -13.39 -4.56
CA LEU A 284 8.09 -12.94 -5.93
C LEU A 284 8.97 -11.73 -6.26
N GLY A 285 9.29 -10.86 -5.26
CA GLY A 285 10.29 -9.81 -5.44
C GLY A 285 11.67 -10.38 -5.74
N GLY A 286 12.12 -11.40 -5.01
CA GLY A 286 13.37 -12.09 -5.28
C GLY A 286 13.37 -12.89 -6.59
N LEU A 287 12.24 -13.50 -6.95
CA LEU A 287 12.07 -14.19 -8.21
C LEU A 287 12.18 -13.24 -9.41
N ALA A 288 11.63 -12.01 -9.26
CA ALA A 288 11.66 -10.99 -10.30
C ALA A 288 13.08 -10.60 -10.72
N ASP A 289 14.04 -10.64 -9.80
CA ASP A 289 15.45 -10.37 -10.11
C ASP A 289 16.07 -11.49 -10.99
N ARG A 290 15.52 -12.71 -10.96
CA ARG A 290 16.00 -13.87 -11.74
C ARG A 290 15.33 -14.01 -13.10
N ILE A 291 14.00 -13.87 -13.15
CA ILE A 291 13.22 -14.10 -14.38
C ILE A 291 12.96 -12.81 -15.19
N GLY A 292 13.38 -11.67 -14.65
CA GLY A 292 13.15 -10.34 -15.23
C GLY A 292 11.88 -9.68 -14.72
N ARG A 293 12.01 -8.43 -14.30
CA ARG A 293 10.95 -7.68 -13.59
C ARG A 293 9.71 -7.43 -14.44
N GLN A 294 9.87 -7.21 -15.74
CA GLN A 294 8.74 -7.00 -16.64
C GLN A 294 7.91 -8.29 -16.83
N PHE A 295 8.58 -9.45 -16.97
CA PHE A 295 7.89 -10.75 -17.04
C PHE A 295 7.21 -11.08 -15.71
N SER A 296 7.85 -10.75 -14.59
CA SER A 296 7.26 -10.90 -13.27
C SER A 296 5.99 -10.07 -13.12
N LEU A 297 5.98 -8.81 -13.61
CA LEU A 297 4.79 -7.96 -13.58
C LEU A 297 3.62 -8.60 -14.36
N LEU A 298 3.90 -9.18 -15.53
CA LEU A 298 2.92 -9.96 -16.30
C LEU A 298 2.36 -11.12 -15.48
N LEU A 299 3.24 -11.90 -14.82
CA LEU A 299 2.86 -13.02 -13.97
C LEU A 299 1.96 -12.58 -12.80
N MET A 300 2.24 -11.40 -12.18
CA MET A 300 1.43 -10.87 -11.10
C MET A 300 0.00 -10.56 -11.56
N PHE A 301 -0.16 -9.88 -12.70
CA PHE A 301 -1.49 -9.57 -13.22
C PHE A 301 -2.29 -10.82 -13.59
N ILE A 302 -1.66 -11.79 -14.26
CA ILE A 302 -2.30 -13.08 -14.57
C ILE A 302 -2.66 -13.81 -13.27
N GLY A 303 -1.75 -13.87 -12.30
CA GLY A 303 -1.99 -14.53 -11.03
C GLY A 303 -3.13 -13.91 -10.23
N MET A 304 -3.21 -12.57 -10.17
CA MET A 304 -4.35 -11.88 -9.55
C MET A 304 -5.67 -12.18 -10.29
N ALA A 305 -5.66 -12.19 -11.62
CA ALA A 305 -6.85 -12.52 -12.41
C ALA A 305 -7.33 -13.95 -12.13
N LEU A 306 -6.42 -14.93 -12.15
CA LEU A 306 -6.76 -16.32 -11.84
C LEU A 306 -7.26 -16.50 -10.40
N ALA A 307 -6.64 -15.81 -9.43
CA ALA A 307 -7.12 -15.81 -8.05
C ALA A 307 -8.53 -15.23 -7.95
N LEU A 308 -8.85 -14.13 -8.64
CA LEU A 308 -10.21 -13.58 -8.67
C LEU A 308 -11.23 -14.55 -9.28
N LEU A 309 -10.84 -15.34 -10.29
CA LEU A 309 -11.72 -16.40 -10.81
C LEU A 309 -11.97 -17.52 -9.79
N THR A 310 -10.99 -17.85 -8.93
CA THR A 310 -11.25 -18.76 -7.81
C THR A 310 -12.22 -18.17 -6.80
N TRP A 311 -12.19 -16.86 -6.56
CA TRP A 311 -13.17 -16.18 -5.70
C TRP A 311 -14.60 -16.36 -6.22
N ALA A 312 -14.81 -16.25 -7.53
CA ALA A 312 -16.13 -16.36 -8.14
C ALA A 312 -16.85 -17.70 -7.85
N VAL A 313 -16.10 -18.74 -7.54
CA VAL A 313 -16.64 -20.10 -7.24
C VAL A 313 -16.46 -20.50 -5.78
N SER A 314 -15.88 -19.65 -4.94
CA SER A 314 -15.60 -19.91 -3.53
C SER A 314 -16.77 -19.47 -2.66
N VAL A 315 -17.32 -20.37 -1.85
CA VAL A 315 -18.49 -20.11 -0.99
C VAL A 315 -18.25 -20.50 0.48
N ASP A 316 -17.22 -21.29 0.76
CA ASP A 316 -16.85 -21.71 2.10
C ASP A 316 -15.54 -21.06 2.57
N ILE A 317 -15.29 -21.11 3.89
CA ILE A 317 -14.14 -20.43 4.50
C ILE A 317 -12.78 -20.91 3.94
N TRP A 318 -12.65 -22.19 3.59
CA TRP A 318 -11.37 -22.74 3.14
C TRP A 318 -11.06 -22.35 1.70
N SER A 319 -12.06 -22.39 0.81
CA SER A 319 -11.93 -21.91 -0.56
C SER A 319 -11.68 -20.40 -0.62
N LEU A 320 -12.37 -19.62 0.23
CA LEU A 320 -12.14 -18.19 0.38
C LEU A 320 -10.75 -17.89 0.96
N ALA A 321 -10.25 -18.69 1.91
CA ALA A 321 -8.90 -18.55 2.42
C ALA A 321 -7.82 -18.86 1.37
N ALA A 322 -8.05 -19.90 0.55
CA ALA A 322 -7.17 -20.24 -0.56
C ALA A 322 -7.11 -19.08 -1.59
N PHE A 323 -8.27 -18.54 -1.97
CA PHE A 323 -8.36 -17.32 -2.79
C PHE A 323 -7.56 -16.17 -2.15
N ALA A 324 -7.86 -15.83 -0.89
CA ALA A 324 -7.28 -14.71 -0.18
C ALA A 324 -5.75 -14.80 -0.12
N PHE A 325 -5.21 -16.00 0.15
CA PHE A 325 -3.76 -16.25 0.18
C PHE A 325 -3.14 -16.05 -1.21
N LEU A 326 -3.66 -16.72 -2.24
CA LEU A 326 -3.14 -16.63 -3.60
C LEU A 326 -3.20 -15.20 -4.13
N TYR A 327 -4.35 -14.55 -3.95
CA TYR A 327 -4.53 -13.15 -4.31
C TYR A 327 -3.52 -12.25 -3.61
N GLY A 328 -3.36 -12.44 -2.29
CA GLY A 328 -2.37 -11.73 -1.49
C GLY A 328 -0.95 -11.87 -2.04
N VAL A 329 -0.53 -13.09 -2.40
CA VAL A 329 0.81 -13.37 -2.94
C VAL A 329 1.07 -12.56 -4.22
N PHE A 330 0.16 -12.59 -5.19
CA PHE A 330 0.35 -11.86 -6.44
C PHE A 330 0.22 -10.35 -6.27
N TYR A 331 -0.71 -9.89 -5.43
CA TYR A 331 -0.84 -8.48 -5.05
C TYR A 331 0.44 -7.94 -4.39
N GLY A 332 0.97 -8.67 -3.41
CA GLY A 332 2.21 -8.30 -2.73
C GLY A 332 3.41 -8.25 -3.67
N GLY A 333 3.51 -9.23 -4.57
CA GLY A 333 4.51 -9.25 -5.63
C GLY A 333 4.42 -8.03 -6.54
N TRP A 334 3.22 -7.66 -7.01
CA TRP A 334 2.99 -6.48 -7.82
C TRP A 334 3.46 -5.19 -7.14
N VAL A 335 3.07 -4.99 -5.88
CA VAL A 335 3.48 -3.82 -5.09
C VAL A 335 5.00 -3.73 -4.94
N ALA A 336 5.70 -4.86 -4.78
CA ALA A 336 7.16 -4.90 -4.64
C ALA A 336 7.89 -4.68 -5.97
N VAL A 337 7.39 -5.26 -7.06
CA VAL A 337 8.07 -5.26 -8.37
C VAL A 337 7.88 -3.94 -9.12
N LEU A 338 6.73 -3.28 -8.99
CA LEU A 338 6.41 -2.07 -9.75
C LEU A 338 7.43 -0.93 -9.61
N PRO A 339 7.87 -0.53 -8.40
CA PRO A 339 8.91 0.50 -8.25
C PRO A 339 10.25 0.11 -8.88
N ALA A 340 10.58 -1.17 -8.85
CA ALA A 340 11.80 -1.68 -9.44
C ALA A 340 11.78 -1.62 -10.98
N VAL A 341 10.62 -1.88 -11.61
CA VAL A 341 10.42 -1.69 -13.05
C VAL A 341 10.59 -0.21 -13.45
N VAL A 342 10.05 0.72 -12.64
CA VAL A 342 10.23 2.16 -12.87
C VAL A 342 11.71 2.54 -12.80
N MET A 343 12.44 2.01 -11.81
CA MET A 343 13.87 2.26 -11.67
C MET A 343 14.67 1.75 -12.87
N ASP A 344 14.34 0.57 -13.38
CA ASP A 344 15.01 -0.03 -14.57
C ASP A 344 14.74 0.79 -15.85
N TYR A 345 13.55 1.38 -15.99
CA TYR A 345 13.19 2.12 -17.18
C TYR A 345 13.70 3.55 -17.20
N PHE A 346 13.73 4.22 -16.04
CA PHE A 346 13.91 5.66 -15.96
C PHE A 346 15.12 6.10 -15.13
N GLY A 347 15.80 5.16 -14.46
CA GLY A 347 16.95 5.45 -13.60
C GLY A 347 16.56 6.13 -12.29
N GLY A 348 17.59 6.48 -11.51
CA GLY A 348 17.43 6.93 -10.11
C GLY A 348 17.18 8.42 -9.90
N ARG A 349 17.38 9.26 -10.91
CA ARG A 349 17.36 10.73 -10.77
C ARG A 349 16.03 11.28 -10.27
N ASN A 350 14.93 10.87 -10.86
CA ASN A 350 13.58 11.34 -10.57
C ASN A 350 12.62 10.19 -10.23
N VAL A 351 13.15 9.08 -9.72
CA VAL A 351 12.38 7.84 -9.53
C VAL A 351 11.18 8.04 -8.60
N SER A 352 11.32 8.80 -7.50
CA SER A 352 10.22 9.06 -6.57
C SER A 352 9.09 9.86 -7.20
N SER A 353 9.44 10.87 -8.00
CA SER A 353 8.45 11.68 -8.74
C SER A 353 7.73 10.85 -9.80
N ILE A 354 8.44 9.97 -10.51
CA ILE A 354 7.85 9.11 -11.55
C ILE A 354 6.94 8.05 -10.92
N ILE A 355 7.35 7.45 -9.78
CA ILE A 355 6.50 6.51 -9.02
C ILE A 355 5.27 7.22 -8.48
N GLY A 356 5.42 8.41 -7.89
CA GLY A 356 4.30 9.19 -7.37
C GLY A 356 3.27 9.51 -8.47
N LEU A 357 3.75 9.88 -9.67
CA LEU A 357 2.88 10.11 -10.81
C LEU A 357 2.22 8.81 -11.31
N LEU A 358 2.95 7.69 -11.35
CA LEU A 358 2.39 6.39 -11.71
C LEU A 358 1.27 5.98 -10.73
N TYR A 359 1.43 6.24 -9.43
CA TYR A 359 0.42 5.92 -8.42
C TYR A 359 -0.87 6.74 -8.54
N THR A 360 -0.90 7.83 -9.30
CA THR A 360 -2.17 8.51 -9.62
C THR A 360 -3.11 7.61 -10.42
N SER A 361 -2.58 6.69 -11.25
CA SER A 361 -3.37 5.66 -11.93
C SER A 361 -4.03 4.70 -10.94
N VAL A 362 -3.30 4.31 -9.89
CA VAL A 362 -3.82 3.48 -8.80
C VAL A 362 -4.87 4.23 -8.00
N ALA A 363 -4.65 5.52 -7.73
CA ALA A 363 -5.61 6.39 -7.05
C ALA A 363 -6.96 6.45 -7.79
N LEU A 364 -6.93 6.68 -9.10
CA LEU A 364 -8.13 6.74 -9.94
C LEU A 364 -8.89 5.41 -9.94
N GLY A 365 -8.19 4.29 -10.10
CA GLY A 365 -8.81 2.97 -10.07
C GLY A 365 -9.41 2.64 -8.69
N THR A 366 -8.71 3.00 -7.62
CA THR A 366 -9.20 2.79 -6.24
C THR A 366 -10.42 3.65 -5.92
N LEU A 367 -10.52 4.86 -6.48
CA LEU A 367 -11.69 5.72 -6.32
C LEU A 367 -12.95 5.07 -6.88
N VAL A 368 -12.84 4.44 -8.04
CA VAL A 368 -13.98 3.90 -8.77
C VAL A 368 -14.27 2.44 -8.42
N GLY A 369 -13.24 1.59 -8.34
CA GLY A 369 -13.39 0.14 -8.30
C GLY A 369 -14.26 -0.39 -7.17
N PRO A 370 -13.89 -0.20 -5.89
CA PRO A 370 -14.69 -0.71 -4.78
C PRO A 370 -16.09 -0.12 -4.70
N SER A 371 -16.26 1.18 -5.02
CA SER A 371 -17.57 1.82 -5.04
C SER A 371 -18.47 1.25 -6.16
N ALA A 372 -17.92 1.10 -7.37
CA ALA A 372 -18.64 0.49 -8.48
C ALA A 372 -19.05 -0.95 -8.19
N ALA A 373 -18.18 -1.72 -7.52
CA ALA A 373 -18.51 -3.08 -7.08
C ALA A 373 -19.66 -3.09 -6.06
N GLY A 374 -19.65 -2.14 -5.12
CA GLY A 374 -20.75 -1.98 -4.14
C GLY A 374 -22.07 -1.60 -4.79
N PHE A 375 -22.08 -0.60 -5.69
CA PHE A 375 -23.30 -0.22 -6.42
C PHE A 375 -23.80 -1.33 -7.36
N ALA A 376 -22.89 -2.07 -8.00
CA ALA A 376 -23.28 -3.23 -8.81
C ALA A 376 -23.94 -4.33 -7.94
N PHE A 377 -23.46 -4.53 -6.72
CA PHE A 377 -24.11 -5.42 -5.76
C PHE A 377 -25.50 -4.89 -5.34
N ASP A 378 -25.61 -3.60 -5.04
CA ASP A 378 -26.89 -3.00 -4.65
C ASP A 378 -27.99 -3.20 -5.73
N LEU A 379 -27.58 -3.21 -7.02
CA LEU A 379 -28.49 -3.40 -8.16
C LEU A 379 -28.81 -4.88 -8.43
N ASN A 380 -27.83 -5.77 -8.33
CA ASN A 380 -27.93 -7.15 -8.80
C ASN A 380 -28.01 -8.17 -7.64
N HIS A 381 -27.80 -7.76 -6.40
CA HIS A 381 -27.66 -8.60 -5.22
C HIS A 381 -26.65 -9.77 -5.40
N SER A 382 -25.61 -9.53 -6.21
CA SER A 382 -24.59 -10.52 -6.56
C SER A 382 -23.23 -9.86 -6.78
N TYR A 383 -22.18 -10.54 -6.35
CA TYR A 383 -20.79 -10.15 -6.60
C TYR A 383 -20.21 -10.74 -7.89
N THR A 384 -20.95 -11.56 -8.63
CA THR A 384 -20.45 -12.21 -9.86
C THR A 384 -19.93 -11.18 -10.86
N LEU A 385 -20.72 -10.13 -11.15
CA LEU A 385 -20.31 -9.07 -12.07
C LEU A 385 -19.06 -8.31 -11.60
N PRO A 386 -19.00 -7.80 -10.34
CA PRO A 386 -17.81 -7.15 -9.82
C PRO A 386 -16.55 -8.03 -9.85
N ILE A 387 -16.65 -9.29 -9.50
CA ILE A 387 -15.53 -10.23 -9.50
C ILE A 387 -15.03 -10.49 -10.92
N MET A 388 -15.94 -10.76 -11.86
CA MET A 388 -15.60 -11.00 -13.27
C MET A 388 -15.00 -9.76 -13.93
N ALA A 389 -15.54 -8.58 -13.64
CA ALA A 389 -14.98 -7.31 -14.11
C ALA A 389 -13.55 -7.09 -13.57
N SER A 390 -13.32 -7.39 -12.29
CA SER A 390 -12.00 -7.31 -11.66
C SER A 390 -10.99 -8.29 -12.28
N ALA A 391 -11.40 -9.52 -12.54
CA ALA A 391 -10.58 -10.52 -13.22
C ALA A 391 -10.22 -10.08 -14.65
N THR A 392 -11.22 -9.61 -15.41
CA THR A 392 -11.04 -9.09 -16.79
C THR A 392 -10.09 -7.89 -16.80
N ALA A 393 -10.20 -6.97 -15.86
CA ALA A 393 -9.30 -5.83 -15.73
C ALA A 393 -7.84 -6.27 -15.52
N ASN A 394 -7.60 -7.27 -14.67
CA ASN A 394 -6.26 -7.81 -14.46
C ASN A 394 -5.72 -8.52 -15.72
N PHE A 395 -6.54 -9.28 -16.44
CA PHE A 395 -6.13 -9.87 -17.72
C PHE A 395 -5.83 -8.79 -18.78
N ALA A 396 -6.63 -7.75 -18.87
CA ALA A 396 -6.38 -6.62 -19.77
C ALA A 396 -5.06 -5.90 -19.41
N ALA A 397 -4.78 -5.69 -18.14
CA ALA A 397 -3.50 -5.15 -17.68
C ALA A 397 -2.31 -6.05 -18.09
N ALA A 398 -2.46 -7.37 -17.96
CA ALA A 398 -1.47 -8.33 -18.42
C ALA A 398 -1.21 -8.22 -19.94
N VAL A 399 -2.25 -8.08 -20.75
CA VAL A 399 -2.13 -7.90 -22.21
C VAL A 399 -1.36 -6.61 -22.54
N VAL A 400 -1.63 -5.50 -21.84
CA VAL A 400 -0.88 -4.24 -22.02
C VAL A 400 0.61 -4.45 -21.74
N VAL A 401 0.97 -5.11 -20.64
CA VAL A 401 2.37 -5.40 -20.29
C VAL A 401 3.02 -6.33 -21.32
N ALA A 402 2.31 -7.36 -21.79
CA ALA A 402 2.80 -8.26 -22.83
C ALA A 402 3.10 -7.52 -24.16
N ALA A 403 2.20 -6.61 -24.56
CA ALA A 403 2.40 -5.79 -25.75
C ALA A 403 3.64 -4.89 -25.65
N MET A 404 3.90 -4.29 -24.47
CA MET A 404 5.12 -3.52 -24.20
C MET A 404 6.38 -4.38 -24.35
N THR A 405 6.34 -5.65 -23.92
CA THR A 405 7.47 -6.58 -23.99
C THR A 405 7.79 -6.95 -25.44
N GLY A 406 6.75 -7.20 -26.24
CA GLY A 406 6.89 -7.53 -27.68
C GLY A 406 7.49 -6.37 -28.49
N ALA A 407 7.06 -5.13 -28.22
CA ALA A 407 7.59 -3.94 -28.88
C ALA A 407 9.09 -3.71 -28.55
N SER A 408 9.50 -3.94 -27.30
CA SER A 408 10.89 -3.77 -26.87
C SER A 408 11.85 -4.80 -27.49
N ARG A 409 11.38 -6.01 -27.82
CA ARG A 409 12.18 -7.03 -28.52
C ARG A 409 12.37 -6.69 -30.00
N ARG A 410 11.35 -6.12 -30.66
CA ARG A 410 11.44 -5.71 -32.08
C ARG A 410 12.37 -4.51 -32.32
N GLN A 411 12.64 -3.69 -31.33
CA GLN A 411 13.59 -2.57 -31.43
C GLN A 411 15.05 -2.99 -31.22
N LYS A 412 15.30 -4.21 -30.76
CA LYS A 412 16.66 -4.76 -30.56
C LYS A 412 17.13 -5.71 -31.69
N LEU A 413 16.26 -6.01 -32.65
CA LEU A 413 16.52 -6.70 -33.90
C LEU A 413 16.61 -5.70 -35.05
#